data_dc376058d6d63d6c8d2914cb894312d4
#
_entry.id   dc376058d6d63d6c8d2914cb894312d4
#
_cell.length_a   1.000
_cell.length_b   1.000
_cell.length_c   1.000
_cell.angle_alpha   90.00
_cell.angle_beta   90.00
_cell.angle_gamma   90.00
#
_symmetry.space_group_name_H-M   'P 1'
#
loop_
_entity.id
_entity.type
_entity.pdbx_description
1 polymer ?
#
loop_
_entity_poly.entity_id
_entity_poly.type
_entity_poly.pdbx_seq_one_letter_code
_entity_poly.pdbx_strand_id
1 'polypeptide(L)'
;MLEHSKVDSIENVAPGLYSIKLYGGRDLKVFICECYSFDVAEYMESCGNYGSLDAVVISSNWCGYSLDVKRHCMSENVGVFDISGFMAAINRRDYWTYMTKYERDRFQENGWL
;
A
#
# COMPACT_ATOMS: atom_id res chain seq x y z
N MET A 1 -2.38 9.74 12.96
CA MET A 1 -1.54 8.73 12.32
C MET A 1 -1.17 9.12 10.89
N LEU A 2 -2.13 9.26 10.00
CA LEU A 2 -1.87 9.68 8.63
C LEU A 2 -2.17 11.15 8.45
N GLU A 3 -1.25 12.01 8.88
CA GLU A 3 -1.36 13.45 8.66
C GLU A 3 -0.57 13.80 7.40
N HIS A 4 -1.29 14.24 6.38
CA HIS A 4 -0.70 14.60 5.10
C HIS A 4 -1.54 15.67 4.45
N SER A 5 -0.90 16.62 3.76
CA SER A 5 -1.59 17.72 3.09
C SER A 5 -2.57 17.28 2.00
N LYS A 6 -2.39 16.06 1.48
CA LYS A 6 -3.30 15.50 0.46
C LYS A 6 -4.47 14.73 1.05
N VAL A 7 -4.44 14.43 2.34
CA VAL A 7 -5.49 13.65 3.00
C VAL A 7 -6.54 14.60 3.58
N ASP A 8 -7.78 14.45 3.14
CA ASP A 8 -8.92 15.22 3.64
C ASP A 8 -9.47 14.57 4.92
N SER A 9 -9.76 13.26 4.87
CA SER A 9 -10.29 12.55 6.01
C SER A 9 -9.95 11.06 5.96
N ILE A 10 -10.01 10.41 7.12
CA ILE A 10 -9.76 8.97 7.28
C ILE A 10 -10.90 8.40 8.11
N GLU A 11 -11.50 7.31 7.62
CA GLU A 11 -12.55 6.61 8.33
C GLU A 11 -12.17 5.14 8.49
N ASN A 12 -12.27 4.60 9.69
CA ASN A 12 -12.09 3.19 9.95
C ASN A 12 -13.41 2.46 9.67
N VAL A 13 -13.42 1.60 8.66
CA VAL A 13 -14.65 0.91 8.21
C VAL A 13 -14.70 -0.55 8.66
N ALA A 14 -13.58 -1.14 9.04
CA ALA A 14 -13.47 -2.50 9.57
C ALA A 14 -12.13 -2.63 10.28
N PRO A 15 -11.87 -3.69 11.07
CA PRO A 15 -10.57 -3.86 11.71
C PRO A 15 -9.43 -3.80 10.70
N GLY A 16 -8.56 -2.80 10.84
CA GLY A 16 -7.43 -2.59 9.93
C GLY A 16 -7.78 -1.99 8.58
N LEU A 17 -9.06 -1.84 8.26
CA LEU A 17 -9.51 -1.33 6.96
C LEU A 17 -9.96 0.12 7.09
N TYR A 18 -9.44 0.98 6.23
CA TYR A 18 -9.70 2.41 6.26
C TYR A 18 -10.13 2.92 4.90
N SER A 19 -11.06 3.87 4.92
CA SER A 19 -11.39 4.67 3.75
C SER A 19 -10.69 6.00 3.90
N ILE A 20 -9.78 6.32 2.99
CA ILE A 20 -9.00 7.56 3.03
C ILE A 20 -9.48 8.44 1.89
N LYS A 21 -9.99 9.61 2.24
CA LYS A 21 -10.42 10.61 1.25
C LYS A 21 -9.30 11.61 1.03
N LEU A 22 -8.94 11.79 -0.21
CA LEU A 22 -7.92 12.76 -0.62
C LEU A 22 -8.58 14.02 -1.13
N TYR A 23 -7.91 15.14 -0.97
CA TYR A 23 -8.34 16.38 -1.63
C TYR A 23 -8.34 16.15 -3.13
N GLY A 24 -9.37 16.64 -3.80
CA GLY A 24 -9.56 16.38 -5.22
C GLY A 24 -10.59 15.30 -5.53
N GLY A 25 -11.20 14.71 -4.49
CA GLY A 25 -12.31 13.77 -4.65
C GLY A 25 -11.91 12.31 -4.84
N ARG A 26 -10.66 11.95 -4.57
CA ARG A 26 -10.21 10.56 -4.63
C ARG A 26 -10.42 9.86 -3.30
N ASP A 27 -10.96 8.66 -3.36
CA ASP A 27 -11.13 7.80 -2.19
C ASP A 27 -10.28 6.56 -2.37
N LEU A 28 -9.54 6.18 -1.31
CA LEU A 28 -8.71 4.98 -1.32
C LEU A 28 -9.17 4.04 -0.22
N LYS A 29 -9.33 2.77 -0.58
CA LYS A 29 -9.58 1.71 0.38
C LYS A 29 -8.24 1.10 0.76
N VAL A 30 -7.82 1.32 2.00
CA VAL A 30 -6.48 1.01 2.48
C VAL A 30 -6.54 0.03 3.63
N PHE A 31 -5.78 -1.05 3.54
CA PHE A 31 -5.59 -1.99 4.64
C PHE A 31 -4.28 -1.65 5.34
N ILE A 32 -4.37 -1.26 6.61
CA ILE A 32 -3.19 -0.94 7.44
C ILE A 32 -3.02 -2.09 8.42
N CYS A 33 -1.87 -2.76 8.38
CA CYS A 33 -1.64 -3.92 9.22
C CYS A 33 -0.23 -3.93 9.80
N GLU A 34 -0.10 -4.66 10.91
CA GLU A 34 1.18 -5.02 11.50
C GLU A 34 1.40 -6.50 11.20
N CYS A 35 1.87 -6.80 10.01
CA CYS A 35 2.17 -8.17 9.60
C CYS A 35 3.68 -8.36 9.63
N TYR A 36 4.13 -9.40 10.31
CA TYR A 36 5.57 -9.66 10.46
C TYR A 36 6.24 -9.84 9.09
N SER A 37 5.56 -10.54 8.20
CA SER A 37 6.02 -10.73 6.82
C SER A 37 4.80 -10.76 5.91
N PHE A 38 4.57 -9.68 5.18
CA PHE A 38 3.44 -9.57 4.26
C PHE A 38 3.85 -10.08 2.89
N ASP A 39 3.20 -11.12 2.43
CA ASP A 39 3.48 -11.76 1.14
C ASP A 39 2.18 -11.95 0.36
N VAL A 40 2.27 -12.54 -0.83
CA VAL A 40 1.12 -12.72 -1.73
C VAL A 40 -0.02 -13.48 -1.05
N ALA A 41 0.29 -14.50 -0.23
CA ALA A 41 -0.73 -15.27 0.48
C ALA A 41 -1.57 -14.39 1.41
N GLU A 42 -0.92 -13.53 2.18
CA GLU A 42 -1.58 -12.61 3.11
C GLU A 42 -2.39 -11.56 2.36
N TYR A 43 -1.88 -11.10 1.22
CA TYR A 43 -2.61 -10.18 0.37
C TYR A 43 -3.90 -10.80 -0.16
N MET A 44 -3.83 -12.02 -0.66
CA MET A 44 -5.00 -12.71 -1.20
C MET A 44 -6.03 -12.99 -0.13
N GLU A 45 -5.59 -13.34 1.08
CA GLU A 45 -6.48 -13.51 2.22
C GLU A 45 -7.20 -12.19 2.56
N SER A 46 -6.47 -11.08 2.57
CA SER A 46 -7.06 -9.76 2.84
C SER A 46 -8.10 -9.39 1.80
N CYS A 47 -7.83 -9.65 0.52
CA CYS A 47 -8.79 -9.41 -0.55
C CYS A 47 -10.02 -10.31 -0.41
N GLY A 48 -9.85 -11.54 0.06
CA GLY A 48 -10.98 -12.45 0.33
C GLY A 48 -11.85 -11.92 1.45
N ASN A 49 -11.29 -11.28 2.45
CA ASN A 49 -12.02 -10.74 3.59
C ASN A 49 -12.67 -9.39 3.30
N TYR A 50 -12.00 -8.53 2.54
CA TYR A 50 -12.41 -7.13 2.38
C TYR A 50 -12.73 -6.72 0.94
N GLY A 51 -12.55 -7.61 -0.02
CA GLY A 51 -12.71 -7.29 -1.43
C GLY A 51 -11.48 -6.57 -1.99
N SER A 52 -11.66 -5.85 -3.08
CA SER A 52 -10.56 -5.13 -3.72
C SER A 52 -10.02 -4.02 -2.84
N LEU A 53 -8.70 -3.93 -2.72
CA LEU A 53 -8.02 -2.87 -1.98
C LEU A 53 -7.33 -1.93 -2.97
N ASP A 54 -7.15 -0.68 -2.58
CA ASP A 54 -6.37 0.29 -3.35
C ASP A 54 -4.93 0.33 -2.87
N ALA A 55 -4.70 0.10 -1.59
CA ALA A 55 -3.35 0.08 -1.03
C ALA A 55 -3.29 -0.77 0.24
N VAL A 56 -2.09 -1.25 0.53
CA VAL A 56 -1.76 -1.92 1.79
C VAL A 56 -0.60 -1.16 2.41
N VAL A 57 -0.73 -0.82 3.69
CA VAL A 57 0.31 -0.11 4.43
C VAL A 57 0.76 -0.98 5.60
N ILE A 58 2.05 -1.21 5.68
CA ILE A 58 2.67 -1.94 6.78
C ILE A 58 3.14 -0.92 7.80
N SER A 59 2.55 -0.94 8.99
CA SER A 59 2.64 0.16 9.95
C SER A 59 3.76 0.03 10.97
N SER A 60 4.50 -1.07 10.97
CA SER A 60 5.50 -1.34 12.01
C SER A 60 6.91 -1.42 11.42
N ASN A 61 7.91 -0.88 12.16
CA ASN A 61 9.29 -0.85 11.69
C ASN A 61 9.93 -2.25 11.57
N TRP A 62 9.46 -3.21 12.35
CA TRP A 62 9.97 -4.59 12.30
C TRP A 62 9.14 -5.48 11.39
N CYS A 63 8.12 -4.94 10.79
CA CYS A 63 7.30 -5.62 9.80
C CYS A 63 7.78 -5.24 8.42
N GLY A 64 7.55 -6.12 7.47
CA GLY A 64 7.94 -5.87 6.09
C GLY A 64 7.00 -6.55 5.12
N TYR A 65 7.27 -6.33 3.87
CA TYR A 65 6.56 -6.99 2.78
C TYR A 65 7.59 -7.48 1.76
N SER A 66 7.24 -8.56 1.05
CA SER A 66 8.11 -9.09 0.02
C SER A 66 8.03 -8.23 -1.25
N LEU A 67 9.10 -8.25 -2.04
CA LEU A 67 9.08 -7.60 -3.34
C LEU A 67 8.12 -8.30 -4.29
N ASP A 68 7.92 -9.59 -4.11
CA ASP A 68 6.97 -10.38 -4.89
C ASP A 68 5.54 -9.88 -4.71
N VAL A 69 5.13 -9.60 -3.45
CA VAL A 69 3.78 -9.08 -3.21
C VAL A 69 3.63 -7.67 -3.79
N LYS A 70 4.65 -6.84 -3.68
CA LYS A 70 4.60 -5.50 -4.28
C LYS A 70 4.43 -5.58 -5.78
N ARG A 71 5.19 -6.43 -6.46
CA ARG A 71 5.07 -6.65 -7.89
C ARG A 71 3.69 -7.17 -8.28
N HIS A 72 3.19 -8.17 -7.54
CA HIS A 72 1.86 -8.72 -7.79
C HIS A 72 0.78 -7.66 -7.65
N CYS A 73 0.83 -6.89 -6.57
CA CYS A 73 -0.16 -5.84 -6.31
C CYS A 73 -0.09 -4.73 -7.37
N MET A 74 1.11 -4.36 -7.82
CA MET A 74 1.25 -3.37 -8.88
C MET A 74 0.55 -3.81 -10.16
N SER A 75 0.54 -5.10 -10.47
CA SER A 75 -0.16 -5.63 -11.63
C SER A 75 -1.68 -5.48 -11.53
N GLU A 76 -2.20 -5.30 -10.32
CA GLU A 76 -3.61 -5.10 -10.05
C GLU A 76 -3.93 -3.65 -9.70
N ASN A 77 -2.97 -2.74 -9.89
CA ASN A 77 -3.08 -1.32 -9.53
C ASN A 77 -3.28 -1.10 -8.03
N VAL A 78 -2.67 -1.97 -7.22
CA VAL A 78 -2.69 -1.88 -5.76
C VAL A 78 -1.28 -1.56 -5.27
N GLY A 79 -1.15 -0.55 -4.43
CA GLY A 79 0.13 -0.18 -3.84
C GLY A 79 0.40 -0.91 -2.54
N VAL A 80 1.66 -1.30 -2.31
CA VAL A 80 2.11 -1.86 -1.03
C VAL A 80 3.27 -1.00 -0.53
N PHE A 81 3.13 -0.46 0.66
CA PHE A 81 4.08 0.52 1.19
C PHE A 81 4.25 0.37 2.70
N ASP A 82 5.34 0.94 3.22
CA ASP A 82 5.37 1.38 4.62
C ASP A 82 4.66 2.75 4.72
N ILE A 83 4.57 3.31 5.92
CA ILE A 83 3.86 4.58 6.11
C ILE A 83 4.52 5.71 5.32
N SER A 84 5.85 5.81 5.38
CA SER A 84 6.59 6.84 4.65
C SER A 84 6.40 6.72 3.14
N GLY A 85 6.45 5.49 2.62
CA GLY A 85 6.24 5.22 1.20
C GLY A 85 4.83 5.58 0.76
N PHE A 86 3.83 5.27 1.58
CA PHE A 86 2.45 5.63 1.28
C PHE A 86 2.27 7.15 1.22
N MET A 87 2.83 7.88 2.18
CA MET A 87 2.76 9.34 2.19
C MET A 87 3.36 9.97 0.95
N ALA A 88 4.46 9.42 0.46
CA ALA A 88 5.08 9.89 -0.79
C ALA A 88 4.24 9.48 -2.00
N ALA A 89 3.70 8.27 -1.99
CA ALA A 89 2.98 7.72 -3.14
C ALA A 89 1.67 8.44 -3.43
N ILE A 90 0.93 8.87 -2.42
CA ILE A 90 -0.38 9.50 -2.61
C ILE A 90 -0.31 10.87 -3.28
N ASN A 91 0.88 11.44 -3.44
CA ASN A 91 1.08 12.65 -4.23
C ASN A 91 0.93 12.39 -5.74
N ARG A 92 0.89 11.13 -6.15
CA ARG A 92 0.84 10.73 -7.56
C ARG A 92 -0.50 10.09 -7.86
N ARG A 93 -0.96 10.21 -9.12
CA ARG A 93 -2.17 9.50 -9.55
C ARG A 93 -1.94 8.01 -9.65
N ASP A 94 -0.79 7.60 -10.17
CA ASP A 94 -0.39 6.20 -10.31
C ASP A 94 0.39 5.76 -9.07
N TYR A 95 -0.16 6.02 -7.89
CA TYR A 95 0.49 5.77 -6.60
C TYR A 95 1.01 4.34 -6.45
N TRP A 96 0.35 3.37 -7.07
CA TRP A 96 0.75 1.96 -6.97
C TRP A 96 2.09 1.68 -7.64
N THR A 97 2.58 2.57 -8.51
CA THR A 97 3.87 2.41 -9.18
C THR A 97 5.02 3.00 -8.38
N TYR A 98 4.74 3.70 -7.28
CA TYR A 98 5.79 4.31 -6.49
C TYR A 98 6.68 3.26 -5.85
N MET A 99 7.99 3.44 -6.00
CA MET A 99 9.00 2.59 -5.39
C MET A 99 10.10 3.47 -4.83
N THR A 100 10.68 3.04 -3.70
CA THR A 100 11.90 3.65 -3.19
C THR A 100 13.06 3.28 -4.12
N LYS A 101 14.18 3.97 -3.96
CA LYS A 101 15.38 3.64 -4.75
C LYS A 101 15.80 2.19 -4.53
N TYR A 102 15.78 1.73 -3.28
CA TYR A 102 16.12 0.35 -2.93
C TYR A 102 15.22 -0.64 -3.67
N GLU A 103 13.92 -0.42 -3.66
CA GLU A 103 12.96 -1.30 -4.33
C GLU A 103 13.17 -1.30 -5.85
N ARG A 104 13.42 -0.13 -6.41
CA ARG A 104 13.67 0.00 -7.86
C ARG A 104 14.91 -0.76 -8.27
N ASP A 105 15.99 -0.64 -7.49
CA ASP A 105 17.24 -1.34 -7.77
C ASP A 105 17.04 -2.85 -7.72
N ARG A 106 16.29 -3.34 -6.73
CA ARG A 106 15.98 -4.77 -6.62
C ARG A 106 15.12 -5.27 -7.77
N PHE A 107 14.16 -4.49 -8.21
CA PHE A 107 13.34 -4.84 -9.36
C PHE A 107 14.18 -4.94 -10.63
N GLN A 108 15.14 -4.03 -10.81
CA GLN A 108 16.05 -4.09 -11.95
C GLN A 108 16.94 -5.33 -11.88
N GLU A 109 17.49 -5.65 -10.72
CA GLU A 109 18.32 -6.85 -10.53
C GLU A 109 17.55 -8.13 -10.86
N ASN A 110 16.26 -8.16 -10.56
CA ASN A 110 15.41 -9.32 -10.82
C ASN A 110 14.86 -9.33 -12.26
N GLY A 111 15.15 -8.34 -13.06
CA GLY A 111 14.63 -8.23 -14.41
C GLY A 111 13.15 -7.90 -14.49
N TRP A 112 12.61 -7.25 -13.47
CA TRP A 112 11.18 -6.89 -13.40
C TRP A 112 10.89 -5.48 -13.93
N LEU A 113 11.92 -4.72 -14.23
CA LEU A 113 11.79 -3.39 -14.85
C LEU A 113 12.45 -3.38 -16.21
#